data_0393559b884959e1718c2f224c4ee3fb
#
_entry.id   0393559b884959e1718c2f224c4ee3fb
#
_cell.length_a   1.000
_cell.length_b   1.000
_cell.length_c   1.000
_cell.angle_alpha   90.00
_cell.angle_beta   90.00
_cell.angle_gamma   90.00
#
_symmetry.space_group_name_H-M   'P 1'
#
loop_
_entity.id
_entity.type
_entity.pdbx_description
1 polymer ?
#
loop_
_entity_poly.entity_id
_entity_poly.type
_entity_poly.pdbx_seq_one_letter_code
_entity_poly.pdbx_strand_id
1 'polypeptide(L)'
;VSRLRVGLLANPTAAQGTAHRVGRQVGHLLHLAGISVVDLSGPSAHVARARAEEVRDSLTALVVVGGDGTVSLGAEIVAGTPVRLGIVPAGSGNDFARSLGLSINDPEESTRALLHALSRPVVTIDAIEVTSAGENALPHRSLALGNVNLGFDAIVNARANSSRA
;
A
#
# COMPACT_ATOMS: atom_id res chain seq x y z
N VAL A 1 -11.56 -25.80 3.24
CA VAL A 1 -11.38 -24.58 2.44
C VAL A 1 -10.53 -23.66 3.30
N SER A 2 -9.28 -23.37 2.87
CA SER A 2 -8.40 -22.42 3.58
C SER A 2 -9.06 -21.04 3.58
N ARG A 3 -9.33 -20.52 4.78
CA ARG A 3 -9.96 -19.20 4.94
C ARG A 3 -8.95 -18.13 4.51
N LEU A 4 -9.32 -17.26 3.58
CA LEU A 4 -8.45 -16.16 3.15
C LEU A 4 -8.07 -15.31 4.37
N ARG A 5 -6.78 -15.06 4.54
CA ARG A 5 -6.23 -14.23 5.61
C ARG A 5 -5.58 -12.99 4.99
N VAL A 6 -6.10 -11.82 5.31
CA VAL A 6 -5.69 -10.55 4.73
C VAL A 6 -5.09 -9.66 5.80
N GLY A 7 -3.89 -9.17 5.57
CA GLY A 7 -3.32 -8.06 6.33
C GLY A 7 -3.90 -6.74 5.82
N LEU A 8 -4.39 -5.88 6.69
CA LEU A 8 -4.90 -4.56 6.35
C LEU A 8 -3.97 -3.49 6.90
N LEU A 9 -3.38 -2.68 6.02
CA LEU A 9 -2.46 -1.61 6.37
C LEU A 9 -3.04 -0.27 5.87
N ALA A 10 -3.59 0.51 6.80
CA ALA A 10 -4.04 1.87 6.54
C ALA A 10 -3.04 2.87 7.13
N ASN A 11 -2.66 3.89 6.35
CA ASN A 11 -1.80 4.95 6.87
C ASN A 11 -2.63 5.98 7.64
N PRO A 12 -2.49 6.09 8.98
CA PRO A 12 -3.33 6.97 9.80
C PRO A 12 -3.10 8.46 9.52
N THR A 13 -1.95 8.84 8.98
CA THR A 13 -1.61 10.24 8.66
C THR A 13 -1.93 10.64 7.22
N ALA A 14 -2.25 9.67 6.34
CA ALA A 14 -2.58 9.97 4.96
C ALA A 14 -3.91 10.71 4.84
N ALA A 15 -3.93 11.74 3.98
CA ALA A 15 -5.11 12.54 3.66
C ALA A 15 -5.88 13.03 4.91
N GLN A 16 -5.16 13.58 5.91
CA GLN A 16 -5.75 14.15 7.14
C GLN A 16 -6.67 13.17 7.91
N GLY A 17 -6.29 11.89 7.96
CA GLY A 17 -7.04 10.85 8.67
C GLY A 17 -8.13 10.15 7.83
N THR A 18 -8.35 10.56 6.60
CA THR A 18 -9.32 9.92 5.70
C THR A 18 -8.97 8.46 5.46
N ALA A 19 -7.69 8.12 5.26
CA ALA A 19 -7.25 6.76 5.05
C ALA A 19 -7.57 5.84 6.25
N HIS A 20 -7.51 6.34 7.48
CA HIS A 20 -7.89 5.56 8.65
C HIS A 20 -9.39 5.23 8.68
N ARG A 21 -10.25 6.20 8.34
CA ARG A 21 -11.71 5.98 8.24
C ARG A 21 -12.03 4.97 7.13
N VAL A 22 -11.42 5.14 5.97
CA VAL A 22 -11.56 4.21 4.83
C VAL A 22 -11.05 2.83 5.21
N GLY A 23 -9.90 2.72 5.90
CA GLY A 23 -9.36 1.44 6.37
C GLY A 23 -10.33 0.65 7.25
N ARG A 24 -11.01 1.33 8.19
CA ARG A 24 -12.06 0.68 9.00
C ARG A 24 -13.24 0.18 8.16
N GLN A 25 -13.68 0.97 7.17
CA GLN A 25 -14.74 0.56 6.25
C GLN A 25 -14.32 -0.66 5.41
N VAL A 26 -13.11 -0.65 4.87
CA VAL A 26 -12.54 -1.78 4.13
C VAL A 26 -12.47 -3.03 5.00
N GLY A 27 -11.93 -2.90 6.22
CA GLY A 27 -11.86 -4.02 7.17
C GLY A 27 -13.24 -4.62 7.49
N HIS A 28 -14.25 -3.78 7.66
CA HIS A 28 -15.63 -4.22 7.87
C HIS A 28 -16.19 -4.98 6.66
N LEU A 29 -16.01 -4.47 5.45
CA LEU A 29 -16.47 -5.13 4.22
C LEU A 29 -15.78 -6.48 3.98
N LEU A 30 -14.47 -6.56 4.23
CA LEU A 30 -13.70 -7.82 4.17
C LEU A 30 -14.23 -8.83 5.19
N HIS A 31 -14.52 -8.37 6.41
CA HIS A 31 -15.09 -9.23 7.46
C HIS A 31 -16.48 -9.76 7.09
N LEU A 32 -17.37 -8.91 6.57
CA LEU A 32 -18.69 -9.31 6.06
C LEU A 32 -18.59 -10.34 4.93
N ALA A 33 -17.54 -10.28 4.12
CA ALA A 33 -17.24 -11.27 3.09
C ALA A 33 -16.63 -12.58 3.65
N GLY A 34 -16.53 -12.74 4.97
CA GLY A 34 -16.01 -13.95 5.63
C GLY A 34 -14.48 -14.07 5.60
N ILE A 35 -13.76 -13.00 5.28
CA ILE A 35 -12.30 -12.94 5.22
C ILE A 35 -11.74 -12.65 6.62
N SER A 36 -10.69 -13.39 7.01
CA SER A 36 -9.95 -13.10 8.25
C SER A 36 -9.05 -11.89 8.04
N VAL A 37 -9.25 -10.82 8.80
CA VAL A 37 -8.48 -9.57 8.69
C VAL A 37 -7.56 -9.41 9.90
N VAL A 38 -6.29 -9.08 9.62
CA VAL A 38 -5.28 -8.70 10.62
C VAL A 38 -4.97 -7.22 10.41
N ASP A 39 -5.28 -6.36 11.38
CA ASP A 39 -4.94 -4.94 11.31
C ASP A 39 -3.44 -4.74 11.56
N LEU A 40 -2.75 -4.26 10.55
CA LEU A 40 -1.31 -3.98 10.55
C LEU A 40 -1.01 -2.48 10.60
N SER A 41 -2.05 -1.65 10.67
CA SER A 41 -1.90 -0.20 10.76
C SER A 41 -1.09 0.18 12.01
N GLY A 42 -0.26 1.21 11.89
CA GLY A 42 0.59 1.66 12.97
C GLY A 42 0.74 3.18 12.96
N PRO A 43 1.26 3.79 14.04
CA PRO A 43 1.49 5.23 14.12
C PRO A 43 2.53 5.74 13.12
N SER A 44 3.34 4.85 12.56
CA SER A 44 4.34 5.16 11.53
C SER A 44 4.47 4.02 10.52
N ALA A 45 5.04 4.33 9.35
CA ALA A 45 5.37 3.34 8.32
C ALA A 45 6.31 2.24 8.85
N HIS A 46 7.27 2.60 9.72
CA HIS A 46 8.19 1.64 10.33
C HIS A 46 7.46 0.61 11.20
N VAL A 47 6.53 1.06 12.06
CA VAL A 47 5.75 0.16 12.92
C VAL A 47 4.82 -0.72 12.08
N ALA A 48 4.16 -0.14 11.07
CA ALA A 48 3.30 -0.89 10.17
C ALA A 48 4.08 -1.96 9.39
N ARG A 49 5.29 -1.62 8.92
CA ARG A 49 6.21 -2.58 8.27
C ARG A 49 6.57 -3.73 9.19
N ALA A 50 7.04 -3.44 10.40
CA ALA A 50 7.44 -4.48 11.34
C ALA A 50 6.31 -5.47 11.66
N ARG A 51 5.09 -4.95 11.90
CA ARG A 51 3.89 -5.79 12.09
C ARG A 51 3.57 -6.66 10.88
N ALA A 52 3.70 -6.09 9.68
CA ALA A 52 3.41 -6.81 8.45
C ALA A 52 4.44 -7.91 8.17
N GLU A 53 5.73 -7.65 8.38
CA GLU A 53 6.81 -8.61 8.21
C GLU A 53 6.68 -9.80 9.16
N GLU A 54 6.24 -9.56 10.41
CA GLU A 54 6.01 -10.62 11.41
C GLU A 54 4.97 -11.64 10.96
N VAL A 55 3.91 -11.22 10.27
CA VAL A 55 2.80 -12.11 9.89
C VAL A 55 2.74 -12.42 8.40
N ARG A 56 3.57 -11.77 7.58
CA ARG A 56 3.53 -11.79 6.12
C ARG A 56 3.33 -13.18 5.53
N ASP A 57 4.14 -14.14 5.93
CA ASP A 57 4.15 -15.49 5.34
C ASP A 57 2.88 -16.27 5.64
N SER A 58 2.05 -15.80 6.57
CA SER A 58 0.73 -16.35 6.89
C SER A 58 -0.41 -15.68 6.13
N LEU A 59 -0.13 -14.61 5.38
CA LEU A 59 -1.15 -13.84 4.65
C LEU A 59 -1.37 -14.41 3.25
N THR A 60 -2.61 -14.37 2.81
CA THR A 60 -2.98 -14.57 1.39
C THR A 60 -2.76 -13.29 0.59
N ALA A 61 -3.04 -12.14 1.21
CA ALA A 61 -2.85 -10.83 0.62
C ALA A 61 -2.55 -9.79 1.70
N LEU A 62 -1.81 -8.75 1.31
CA LEU A 62 -1.66 -7.49 2.03
C LEU A 62 -2.49 -6.44 1.32
N VAL A 63 -3.47 -5.87 2.00
CA VAL A 63 -4.31 -4.77 1.49
C VAL A 63 -3.83 -3.46 2.09
N VAL A 64 -3.42 -2.54 1.23
CA VAL A 64 -3.00 -1.20 1.61
C VAL A 64 -4.11 -0.19 1.33
N VAL A 65 -4.37 0.69 2.29
CA VAL A 65 -5.35 1.78 2.20
C VAL A 65 -4.62 3.11 2.36
N GLY A 66 -4.46 3.83 1.26
CA GLY A 66 -3.68 5.08 1.28
C GLY A 66 -3.33 5.57 -0.12
N GLY A 67 -2.33 6.45 -0.19
CA GLY A 67 -1.77 6.96 -1.44
C GLY A 67 -0.52 6.19 -1.88
N ASP A 68 0.19 6.75 -2.87
CA ASP A 68 1.32 6.12 -3.54
C ASP A 68 2.44 5.68 -2.58
N GLY A 69 2.74 6.46 -1.53
CA GLY A 69 3.71 6.07 -0.51
C GLY A 69 3.30 4.82 0.30
N THR A 70 1.99 4.64 0.56
CA THR A 70 1.50 3.43 1.24
C THR A 70 1.51 2.24 0.30
N VAL A 71 1.26 2.46 -0.98
CA VAL A 71 1.35 1.43 -2.03
C VAL A 71 2.80 0.95 -2.17
N SER A 72 3.78 1.88 -2.21
CA SER A 72 5.21 1.53 -2.26
C SER A 72 5.64 0.74 -1.03
N LEU A 73 5.22 1.14 0.17
CA LEU A 73 5.47 0.39 1.40
C LEU A 73 4.92 -1.04 1.31
N GLY A 74 3.68 -1.19 0.84
CA GLY A 74 3.07 -2.52 0.64
C GLY A 74 3.84 -3.37 -0.36
N ALA A 75 4.27 -2.76 -1.48
CA ALA A 75 5.07 -3.44 -2.49
C ALA A 75 6.40 -3.94 -1.92
N GLU A 76 7.11 -3.12 -1.15
CA GLU A 76 8.37 -3.52 -0.50
C GLU A 76 8.19 -4.70 0.47
N ILE A 77 7.05 -4.74 1.19
CA ILE A 77 6.76 -5.83 2.13
C ILE A 77 6.51 -7.15 1.40
N VAL A 78 5.80 -7.13 0.26
CA VAL A 78 5.38 -8.35 -0.43
C VAL A 78 6.28 -8.74 -1.59
N ALA A 79 7.21 -7.90 -2.02
CA ALA A 79 8.08 -8.18 -3.16
C ALA A 79 8.84 -9.51 -2.99
N GLY A 80 8.85 -10.32 -4.05
CA GLY A 80 9.50 -11.64 -4.02
C GLY A 80 8.81 -12.70 -3.18
N THR A 81 7.58 -12.44 -2.69
CA THR A 81 6.77 -13.39 -1.92
C THR A 81 5.51 -13.81 -2.69
N PRO A 82 4.84 -14.90 -2.30
CA PRO A 82 3.55 -15.27 -2.89
C PRO A 82 2.37 -14.41 -2.39
N VAL A 83 2.59 -13.50 -1.44
CA VAL A 83 1.55 -12.65 -0.87
C VAL A 83 1.13 -11.59 -1.90
N ARG A 84 -0.16 -11.51 -2.16
CA ARG A 84 -0.73 -10.57 -3.13
C ARG A 84 -0.79 -9.16 -2.55
N LEU A 85 -0.57 -8.13 -3.36
CA LEU A 85 -0.83 -6.74 -2.98
C LEU A 85 -2.23 -6.33 -3.45
N GLY A 86 -3.08 -5.94 -2.52
CA GLY A 86 -4.36 -5.28 -2.81
C GLY A 86 -4.27 -3.80 -2.51
N ILE A 87 -4.92 -2.96 -3.32
CA ILE A 87 -4.85 -1.51 -3.20
C ILE A 87 -6.26 -0.93 -3.09
N VAL A 88 -6.50 -0.13 -2.05
CA VAL A 88 -7.68 0.73 -1.92
C VAL A 88 -7.18 2.18 -1.85
N PRO A 89 -7.39 2.98 -2.91
CA PRO A 89 -6.89 4.34 -2.97
C PRO A 89 -7.57 5.24 -1.93
N ALA A 90 -6.77 5.93 -1.12
CA ALA A 90 -7.26 6.88 -0.11
C ALA A 90 -6.24 8.01 0.14
N GLY A 91 -5.39 8.31 -0.81
CA GLY A 91 -4.42 9.41 -0.80
C GLY A 91 -4.85 10.57 -1.68
N SER A 92 -3.99 11.59 -1.79
CA SER A 92 -4.25 12.79 -2.61
C SER A 92 -3.92 12.57 -4.10
N GLY A 93 -2.86 11.82 -4.42
CA GLY A 93 -2.41 11.54 -5.80
C GLY A 93 -3.08 10.29 -6.34
N ASN A 94 -2.72 9.15 -5.80
CA ASN A 94 -3.17 7.81 -6.22
C ASN A 94 -2.81 7.51 -7.68
N ASP A 95 -1.62 7.94 -8.13
CA ASP A 95 -1.22 7.86 -9.53
C ASP A 95 -1.07 6.43 -10.00
N PHE A 96 -0.49 5.58 -9.14
CA PHE A 96 -0.38 4.16 -9.45
C PHE A 96 -1.77 3.48 -9.53
N ALA A 97 -2.67 3.80 -8.61
CA ALA A 97 -4.03 3.27 -8.64
C ALA A 97 -4.80 3.72 -9.90
N ARG A 98 -4.61 4.97 -10.36
CA ARG A 98 -5.16 5.46 -11.63
C ARG A 98 -4.64 4.67 -12.83
N SER A 99 -3.34 4.38 -12.87
CA SER A 99 -2.75 3.61 -13.96
C SER A 99 -3.30 2.19 -14.07
N LEU A 100 -3.77 1.64 -12.95
CA LEU A 100 -4.46 0.35 -12.88
C LEU A 100 -5.97 0.43 -13.14
N GLY A 101 -6.52 1.64 -13.41
CA GLY A 101 -7.96 1.84 -13.61
C GLY A 101 -8.81 1.66 -12.35
N LEU A 102 -8.22 1.78 -11.14
CA LEU A 102 -8.96 1.67 -9.90
C LEU A 102 -9.78 2.94 -9.62
N SER A 103 -10.95 2.78 -9.02
CA SER A 103 -11.77 3.89 -8.55
C SER A 103 -11.04 4.62 -7.41
N ILE A 104 -10.77 5.92 -7.60
CA ILE A 104 -10.02 6.73 -6.62
C ILE A 104 -10.93 7.55 -5.70
N ASN A 105 -12.22 7.67 -6.05
CA ASN A 105 -13.20 8.51 -5.34
C ASN A 105 -14.24 7.68 -4.59
N ASP A 106 -14.28 6.38 -4.82
CA ASP A 106 -15.23 5.46 -4.19
C ASP A 106 -14.49 4.27 -3.54
N PRO A 107 -14.19 4.36 -2.23
CA PRO A 107 -13.55 3.27 -1.50
C PRO A 107 -14.37 1.98 -1.44
N GLU A 108 -15.69 2.10 -1.50
CA GLU A 108 -16.57 0.93 -1.49
C GLU A 108 -16.51 0.17 -2.82
N GLU A 109 -16.53 0.90 -3.94
CA GLU A 109 -16.31 0.32 -5.26
C GLU A 109 -14.93 -0.34 -5.35
N SER A 110 -13.87 0.36 -4.89
CA SER A 110 -12.51 -0.21 -4.85
C SER A 110 -12.44 -1.47 -3.99
N THR A 111 -13.17 -1.52 -2.86
CA THR A 111 -13.21 -2.71 -2.01
C THR A 111 -13.98 -3.85 -2.68
N ARG A 112 -15.06 -3.57 -3.39
CA ARG A 112 -15.79 -4.59 -4.18
C ARG A 112 -14.92 -5.17 -5.29
N ALA A 113 -14.19 -4.31 -6.01
CA ALA A 113 -13.22 -4.74 -7.03
C ALA A 113 -12.12 -5.61 -6.42
N LEU A 114 -11.58 -5.24 -5.25
CA LEU A 114 -10.60 -6.01 -4.49
C LEU A 114 -11.15 -7.40 -4.12
N LEU A 115 -12.35 -7.48 -3.55
CA LEU A 115 -13.00 -8.75 -3.18
C LEU A 115 -13.14 -9.68 -4.39
N HIS A 116 -13.51 -9.12 -5.54
CA HIS A 116 -13.59 -9.87 -6.79
C HIS A 116 -12.20 -10.35 -7.26
N ALA A 117 -11.18 -9.50 -7.16
CA ALA A 117 -9.81 -9.81 -7.56
C ALA A 117 -9.17 -10.90 -6.68
N LEU A 118 -9.52 -10.98 -5.39
CA LEU A 118 -8.98 -12.01 -4.48
C LEU A 118 -9.34 -13.45 -4.91
N SER A 119 -10.39 -13.64 -5.70
CA SER A 119 -10.79 -14.94 -6.26
C SER A 119 -10.22 -15.23 -7.65
N ARG A 120 -9.46 -14.29 -8.24
CA ARG A 120 -8.91 -14.39 -9.60
C ARG A 120 -7.42 -14.73 -9.59
N PRO A 121 -6.84 -15.16 -10.72
CA PRO A 121 -5.41 -15.27 -10.90
C PRO A 121 -4.70 -13.94 -10.63
N VAL A 122 -3.49 -14.02 -10.08
CA VAL A 122 -2.65 -12.86 -9.78
C VAL A 122 -2.04 -12.32 -11.07
N VAL A 123 -1.96 -11.00 -11.19
CA VAL A 123 -1.15 -10.33 -12.21
C VAL A 123 0.18 -9.94 -11.57
N THR A 124 1.27 -10.41 -12.14
CA THR A 124 2.62 -9.99 -11.73
C THR A 124 2.98 -8.70 -12.46
N ILE A 125 3.53 -7.76 -11.73
CA ILE A 125 4.01 -6.48 -12.27
C ILE A 125 5.48 -6.29 -11.91
N ASP A 126 6.20 -5.53 -12.73
CA ASP A 126 7.56 -5.12 -12.45
C ASP A 126 7.58 -3.96 -11.44
N ALA A 127 8.66 -3.88 -10.67
CA ALA A 127 8.95 -2.76 -9.78
C ALA A 127 10.34 -2.21 -10.09
N ILE A 128 10.52 -0.90 -9.90
CA ILE A 128 11.80 -0.24 -10.05
C ILE A 128 12.53 -0.29 -8.70
N GLU A 129 13.68 -0.95 -8.67
CA GLU A 129 14.53 -0.92 -7.50
C GLU A 129 15.40 0.33 -7.54
N VAL A 130 15.33 1.13 -6.47
CA VAL A 130 16.15 2.32 -6.28
C VAL A 130 17.14 2.04 -5.14
N THR A 131 18.43 2.11 -5.46
CA THR A 131 19.49 2.01 -4.47
C THR A 131 20.14 3.38 -4.32
N SER A 132 20.09 3.97 -3.14
CA SER A 132 20.82 5.18 -2.82
C SER A 132 22.07 4.82 -2.01
N ALA A 133 23.24 5.25 -2.48
CA ALA A 133 24.48 5.19 -1.74
C ALA A 133 24.88 6.63 -1.37
N GLY A 134 24.82 6.97 -0.08
CA GLY A 134 25.44 8.20 0.42
C GLY A 134 26.92 7.94 0.74
N GLU A 135 27.77 8.96 0.66
CA GLU A 135 29.21 8.82 0.92
C GLU A 135 29.56 8.24 2.31
N ASN A 136 28.62 8.32 3.28
CA ASN A 136 28.80 7.81 4.65
C ASN A 136 27.54 7.07 5.19
N ALA A 137 26.62 6.66 4.33
CA ALA A 137 25.39 5.99 4.75
C ALA A 137 25.34 4.55 4.19
N LEU A 138 24.73 3.65 4.95
CA LEU A 138 24.42 2.31 4.44
C LEU A 138 23.53 2.42 3.21
N PRO A 139 23.75 1.60 2.17
CA PRO A 139 22.88 1.58 0.99
C PRO A 139 21.42 1.38 1.40
N HIS A 140 20.57 2.31 1.03
CA HIS A 140 19.12 2.18 1.22
C HIS A 140 18.49 1.69 -0.09
N ARG A 141 17.77 0.56 -0.01
CA ARG A 141 17.01 0.01 -1.12
C ARG A 141 15.53 0.33 -0.90
N SER A 142 14.88 0.83 -1.93
CA SER A 142 13.44 1.03 -1.95
C SER A 142 12.85 0.55 -3.28
N LEU A 143 11.55 0.23 -3.30
CA LEU A 143 10.84 -0.13 -4.50
C LEU A 143 9.86 0.99 -4.88
N ALA A 144 9.89 1.39 -6.14
CA ALA A 144 8.93 2.29 -6.71
C ALA A 144 8.02 1.55 -7.69
N LEU A 145 6.72 1.81 -7.60
CA LEU A 145 5.73 1.40 -8.58
C LEU A 145 5.30 2.64 -9.36
N GLY A 146 5.48 2.62 -10.68
CA GLY A 146 5.18 3.75 -11.56
C GLY A 146 6.43 4.53 -11.94
N ASN A 147 6.72 5.66 -11.29
CA ASN A 147 7.82 6.55 -11.70
C ASN A 147 8.85 6.76 -10.60
N VAL A 148 10.06 7.05 -11.03
CA VAL A 148 11.13 7.62 -10.19
C VAL A 148 11.53 8.96 -10.77
N ASN A 149 11.35 10.04 -10.01
CA ASN A 149 11.70 11.39 -10.44
C ASN A 149 13.12 11.73 -10.01
N LEU A 150 13.92 12.22 -10.94
CA LEU A 150 15.31 12.63 -10.71
C LEU A 150 15.51 14.12 -11.07
N GLY A 151 16.49 14.76 -10.45
CA GLY A 151 16.85 16.13 -10.77
C GLY A 151 15.80 17.15 -10.33
N PHE A 152 15.38 18.03 -11.24
CA PHE A 152 14.47 19.15 -10.95
C PHE A 152 13.13 18.69 -10.35
N ASP A 153 12.53 17.65 -10.88
CA ASP A 153 11.24 17.15 -10.40
C ASP A 153 11.35 16.61 -8.95
N ALA A 154 12.47 16.00 -8.60
CA ALA A 154 12.72 15.57 -7.22
C ALA A 154 12.79 16.76 -6.26
N ILE A 155 13.39 17.88 -6.67
CA ILE A 155 13.47 19.11 -5.87
C ILE A 155 12.07 19.73 -5.69
N VAL A 156 11.27 19.76 -6.74
CA VAL A 156 9.88 20.28 -6.69
C VAL A 156 9.05 19.44 -5.71
N ASN A 157 9.13 18.11 -5.81
CA ASN A 157 8.42 17.20 -4.90
C ASN A 157 8.86 17.35 -3.45
N ALA A 158 10.16 17.50 -3.19
CA ALA A 158 10.68 17.71 -1.84
C ALA A 158 10.12 19.00 -1.23
N ARG A 159 10.08 20.10 -2.00
CA ARG A 159 9.50 21.38 -1.56
C ARG A 159 7.99 21.29 -1.31
N ALA A 160 7.25 20.63 -2.21
CA ALA A 160 5.81 20.44 -2.04
C ALA A 160 5.47 19.64 -0.78
N ASN A 161 6.28 18.65 -0.43
CA ASN A 161 6.10 17.84 0.78
C ASN A 161 6.45 18.62 2.06
N SER A 162 7.51 19.44 2.04
CA SER A 162 7.89 20.27 3.19
C SER A 162 6.88 21.40 3.48
N SER A 163 6.11 21.84 2.47
CA SER A 163 5.07 22.87 2.63
C SER A 163 3.76 22.33 3.21
N ARG A 164 3.61 21.00 3.35
CA ARG A 164 2.42 20.33 3.90
C ARG A 164 2.62 19.81 5.32
N ALA A 165 3.80 19.95 5.88
CA ALA A 165 4.17 19.62 7.25
C ALA A 165 4.05 20.84 8.17
#